data_792f50f8f60371040f001d7dda4eba2c
#
_entry.id   792f50f8f60371040f001d7dda4eba2c
#
_cell.length_a   1.000
_cell.length_b   1.000
_cell.length_c   1.000
_cell.angle_alpha   90.00
_cell.angle_beta   90.00
_cell.angle_gamma   90.00
#
_symmetry.space_group_name_H-M   'P 1'
#
loop_
_entity.id
_entity.type
_entity.pdbx_description
1 polymer ?
#
loop_
_entity_poly.entity_id
_entity_poly.type
_entity_poly.pdbx_seq_one_letter_code
_entity_poly.pdbx_strand_id
1 'polypeptide(L)'
;GSGKTTTIAKIANLLRKKHKKKPLLVACDVYRPAAIDQLKQLGRELNIEVYDEGKGNPVEISRNAISYAKENNYDYVLIDTAGRLHIDEELMDELNNINEKVKPDEVLLVIDSMTGQDAINVIEGFNSRLSLTGAILTKLDGDTRGGAALSIRHLTNVPIKFIGVSEKLDGLEEFYPDRMATRILGMGDIMSIVEKAESVIDEEEAMKTAKKMQKGKFDLEDFLSTLNQIKKLGP
;
A
#
# COMPACT_ATOMS: atom_id res chain seq x y z
N GLY A 1 -12.59 10.86 -5.00
CA GLY A 1 -12.51 9.49 -4.49
C GLY A 1 -11.32 9.27 -3.57
N SER A 2 -11.41 8.29 -2.69
CA SER A 2 -10.36 7.94 -1.72
C SER A 2 -9.09 7.32 -2.35
N GLY A 3 -9.03 7.18 -3.69
CA GLY A 3 -7.90 6.56 -4.37
C GLY A 3 -7.85 5.03 -4.30
N LYS A 4 -8.97 4.35 -4.07
CA LYS A 4 -9.05 2.90 -3.88
C LYS A 4 -8.47 2.11 -5.05
N THR A 5 -8.95 2.35 -6.28
CA THR A 5 -8.48 1.67 -7.50
C THR A 5 -6.98 1.87 -7.76
N THR A 6 -6.46 3.07 -7.50
CA THR A 6 -5.02 3.33 -7.59
C THR A 6 -4.24 2.62 -6.49
N THR A 7 -4.78 2.58 -5.28
CA THR A 7 -4.14 1.93 -4.13
C THR A 7 -4.02 0.43 -4.31
N ILE A 8 -5.05 -0.23 -4.84
CA ILE A 8 -5.00 -1.68 -5.10
C ILE A 8 -3.91 -2.03 -6.13
N ALA A 9 -3.75 -1.19 -7.16
CA ALA A 9 -2.67 -1.33 -8.14
C ALA A 9 -1.28 -1.15 -7.51
N LYS A 10 -1.14 -0.19 -6.58
CA LYS A 10 0.10 0.01 -5.81
C LYS A 10 0.44 -1.19 -4.93
N ILE A 11 -0.54 -1.80 -4.25
CA ILE A 11 -0.35 -3.02 -3.47
C ILE A 11 0.14 -4.16 -4.38
N ALA A 12 -0.52 -4.36 -5.52
CA ALA A 12 -0.14 -5.38 -6.48
C ALA A 12 1.31 -5.18 -6.99
N ASN A 13 1.68 -3.94 -7.28
CA ASN A 13 3.04 -3.60 -7.69
C ASN A 13 4.08 -3.88 -6.58
N LEU A 14 3.77 -3.56 -5.33
CA LEU A 14 4.61 -3.85 -4.17
C LEU A 14 4.80 -5.36 -3.99
N LEU A 15 3.71 -6.14 -4.03
CA LEU A 15 3.75 -7.60 -3.94
C LEU A 15 4.64 -8.21 -5.04
N ARG A 16 4.51 -7.72 -6.27
CA ARG A 16 5.30 -8.21 -7.40
C ARG A 16 6.77 -7.83 -7.30
N LYS A 17 7.06 -6.54 -7.03
CA LYS A 17 8.43 -6.02 -7.06
C LYS A 17 9.23 -6.41 -5.80
N LYS A 18 8.64 -6.20 -4.62
CA LYS A 18 9.34 -6.41 -3.34
C LYS A 18 9.27 -7.87 -2.89
N HIS A 19 8.11 -8.50 -3.03
CA HIS A 19 7.87 -9.85 -2.51
C HIS A 19 7.94 -10.96 -3.57
N LYS A 20 8.15 -10.62 -4.85
CA LYS A 20 8.23 -11.58 -5.97
C LYS A 20 7.00 -12.48 -6.08
N LYS A 21 5.82 -11.96 -5.75
CA LYS A 21 4.54 -12.66 -5.79
C LYS A 21 3.78 -12.37 -7.07
N LYS A 22 2.87 -13.27 -7.45
CA LYS A 22 2.00 -13.16 -8.62
C LYS A 22 0.60 -12.72 -8.16
N PRO A 23 0.26 -11.40 -8.19
CA PRO A 23 -1.05 -10.91 -7.83
C PRO A 23 -2.01 -10.94 -9.01
N LEU A 24 -3.31 -11.16 -8.74
CA LEU A 24 -4.43 -10.96 -9.63
C LEU A 24 -5.26 -9.79 -9.12
N LEU A 25 -5.56 -8.83 -9.99
CA LEU A 25 -6.50 -7.75 -9.71
C LEU A 25 -7.90 -8.17 -10.15
N VAL A 26 -8.94 -7.85 -9.38
CA VAL A 26 -10.33 -8.21 -9.69
C VAL A 26 -11.20 -6.96 -9.70
N ALA A 27 -11.87 -6.71 -10.83
CA ALA A 27 -12.75 -5.57 -11.03
C ALA A 27 -14.17 -5.88 -10.55
N CYS A 28 -14.50 -5.48 -9.32
CA CYS A 28 -15.84 -5.65 -8.73
C CYS A 28 -16.63 -4.35 -8.55
N ASP A 29 -16.11 -3.19 -8.99
CA ASP A 29 -16.87 -1.93 -9.05
C ASP A 29 -17.70 -1.88 -10.35
N VAL A 30 -18.69 -2.76 -10.47
CA VAL A 30 -19.50 -2.95 -11.66
C VAL A 30 -20.45 -1.79 -11.96
N TYR A 31 -20.68 -0.93 -10.97
CA TYR A 31 -21.57 0.23 -11.09
C TYR A 31 -20.91 1.41 -11.80
N ARG A 32 -19.59 1.41 -11.89
CA ARG A 32 -18.80 2.47 -12.54
C ARG A 32 -17.90 1.87 -13.63
N PRO A 33 -18.37 1.83 -14.89
CA PRO A 33 -17.56 1.30 -15.99
C PRO A 33 -16.17 1.93 -16.09
N ALA A 34 -16.07 3.23 -15.82
CA ALA A 34 -14.78 3.94 -15.80
C ALA A 34 -13.81 3.40 -14.74
N ALA A 35 -14.29 2.82 -13.62
CA ALA A 35 -13.43 2.22 -12.60
C ALA A 35 -12.83 0.89 -13.10
N ILE A 36 -13.62 0.09 -13.81
CA ILE A 36 -13.14 -1.14 -14.46
C ILE A 36 -12.06 -0.82 -15.49
N ASP A 37 -12.32 0.16 -16.36
CA ASP A 37 -11.35 0.58 -17.39
C ASP A 37 -10.07 1.14 -16.75
N GLN A 38 -10.19 1.92 -15.68
CA GLN A 38 -9.06 2.42 -14.92
C GLN A 38 -8.22 1.29 -14.34
N LEU A 39 -8.85 0.28 -13.71
CA LEU A 39 -8.12 -0.86 -13.15
C LEU A 39 -7.41 -1.65 -14.25
N LYS A 40 -8.05 -1.87 -15.40
CA LYS A 40 -7.44 -2.51 -16.57
C LYS A 40 -6.24 -1.72 -17.12
N GLN A 41 -6.35 -0.39 -17.18
CA GLN A 41 -5.25 0.46 -17.60
C GLN A 41 -4.05 0.33 -16.67
N LEU A 42 -4.29 0.40 -15.35
CA LEU A 42 -3.25 0.23 -14.33
C LEU A 42 -2.62 -1.17 -14.38
N GLY A 43 -3.45 -2.21 -14.60
CA GLY A 43 -2.96 -3.57 -14.78
C GLY A 43 -2.02 -3.72 -15.99
N ARG A 44 -2.38 -3.11 -17.13
CA ARG A 44 -1.51 -3.09 -18.33
C ARG A 44 -0.20 -2.35 -18.07
N GLU A 45 -0.27 -1.17 -17.45
CA GLU A 45 0.91 -0.37 -17.11
C GLU A 45 1.89 -1.12 -16.19
N LEU A 46 1.35 -1.88 -15.24
CA LEU A 46 2.13 -2.66 -14.30
C LEU A 46 2.46 -4.08 -14.81
N ASN A 47 1.94 -4.50 -15.95
CA ASN A 47 1.99 -5.89 -16.42
C ASN A 47 1.46 -6.88 -15.37
N ILE A 48 0.28 -6.57 -14.82
CA ILE A 48 -0.47 -7.37 -13.84
C ILE A 48 -1.83 -7.68 -14.44
N GLU A 49 -2.25 -8.94 -14.36
CA GLU A 49 -3.53 -9.37 -14.91
C GLU A 49 -4.69 -8.80 -14.11
N VAL A 50 -5.75 -8.43 -14.83
CA VAL A 50 -7.02 -7.98 -14.28
C VAL A 50 -8.13 -8.93 -14.71
N TYR A 51 -8.77 -9.56 -13.74
CA TYR A 51 -9.95 -10.38 -13.94
C TYR A 51 -11.19 -9.49 -13.91
N ASP A 52 -12.01 -9.56 -14.94
CA ASP A 52 -13.30 -8.87 -14.99
C ASP A 52 -14.32 -9.65 -15.80
N GLU A 53 -15.59 -9.57 -15.40
CA GLU A 53 -16.74 -10.16 -16.09
C GLU A 53 -17.71 -9.07 -16.59
N GLY A 54 -17.25 -7.81 -16.64
CA GLY A 54 -18.08 -6.67 -17.02
C GLY A 54 -19.18 -6.37 -16.00
N LYS A 55 -20.40 -6.20 -16.49
CA LYS A 55 -21.57 -5.93 -15.62
C LYS A 55 -22.12 -7.27 -15.10
N GLY A 56 -21.74 -7.62 -13.90
CA GLY A 56 -22.19 -8.86 -13.24
C GLY A 56 -22.49 -8.63 -11.76
N ASN A 57 -22.75 -9.71 -11.05
CA ASN A 57 -22.91 -9.68 -9.61
C ASN A 57 -21.52 -9.68 -8.95
N PRO A 58 -21.14 -8.65 -8.16
CA PRO A 58 -19.82 -8.54 -7.53
C PRO A 58 -19.45 -9.76 -6.68
N VAL A 59 -20.41 -10.38 -6.00
CA VAL A 59 -20.19 -11.57 -5.17
C VAL A 59 -19.78 -12.77 -6.05
N GLU A 60 -20.48 -12.99 -7.18
CA GLU A 60 -20.16 -14.09 -8.10
C GLU A 60 -18.83 -13.83 -8.83
N ILE A 61 -18.57 -12.59 -9.27
CA ILE A 61 -17.29 -12.20 -9.88
C ILE A 61 -16.13 -12.48 -8.91
N SER A 62 -16.28 -12.09 -7.65
CA SER A 62 -15.26 -12.34 -6.61
C SER A 62 -15.01 -13.84 -6.42
N ARG A 63 -16.07 -14.65 -6.36
CA ARG A 63 -15.97 -16.10 -6.23
C ARG A 63 -15.28 -16.76 -7.43
N ASN A 64 -15.70 -16.39 -8.63
CA ASN A 64 -15.14 -16.91 -9.86
C ASN A 64 -13.66 -16.53 -10.02
N ALA A 65 -13.30 -15.30 -9.63
CA ALA A 65 -11.91 -14.83 -9.61
C ALA A 65 -11.02 -15.64 -8.68
N ILE A 66 -11.51 -16.06 -7.51
CA ILE A 66 -10.77 -16.95 -6.60
C ILE A 66 -10.52 -18.31 -7.23
N SER A 67 -11.53 -18.89 -7.90
CA SER A 67 -11.37 -20.17 -8.61
C SER A 67 -10.34 -20.04 -9.74
N TYR A 68 -10.48 -19.00 -10.55
CA TYR A 68 -9.53 -18.67 -11.61
C TYR A 68 -8.10 -18.51 -11.10
N ALA A 69 -7.93 -17.80 -9.99
CA ALA A 69 -6.62 -17.56 -9.38
C ALA A 69 -5.97 -18.87 -8.92
N LYS A 70 -6.73 -19.79 -8.33
CA LYS A 70 -6.24 -21.10 -7.90
C LYS A 70 -5.80 -21.96 -9.09
N GLU A 71 -6.60 -21.99 -10.15
CA GLU A 71 -6.29 -22.74 -11.38
C GLU A 71 -5.06 -22.21 -12.11
N ASN A 72 -4.78 -20.91 -12.01
CA ASN A 72 -3.68 -20.23 -12.71
C ASN A 72 -2.50 -19.88 -11.80
N ASN A 73 -2.44 -20.43 -10.57
CA ASN A 73 -1.35 -20.31 -9.62
C ASN A 73 -1.01 -18.84 -9.28
N TYR A 74 -2.01 -18.03 -8.99
CA TYR A 74 -1.82 -16.71 -8.41
C TYR A 74 -1.59 -16.82 -6.89
N ASP A 75 -0.66 -16.01 -6.37
CA ASP A 75 -0.35 -15.98 -4.94
C ASP A 75 -1.33 -15.11 -4.15
N TYR A 76 -1.82 -14.04 -4.77
CA TYR A 76 -2.73 -13.05 -4.17
C TYR A 76 -3.86 -12.69 -5.11
N VAL A 77 -5.04 -12.51 -4.54
CA VAL A 77 -6.22 -11.97 -5.23
C VAL A 77 -6.61 -10.67 -4.53
N LEU A 78 -6.63 -9.58 -5.29
CA LEU A 78 -6.94 -8.24 -4.81
C LEU A 78 -8.25 -7.78 -5.44
N ILE A 79 -9.30 -7.65 -4.64
CA ILE A 79 -10.67 -7.35 -5.10
C ILE A 79 -10.95 -5.86 -4.94
N ASP A 80 -11.13 -5.12 -6.06
CA ASP A 80 -11.53 -3.72 -6.07
C ASP A 80 -13.06 -3.61 -6.08
N THR A 81 -13.64 -3.34 -4.93
CA THR A 81 -15.09 -3.25 -4.73
C THR A 81 -15.63 -1.85 -5.01
N ALA A 82 -16.95 -1.70 -5.10
CA ALA A 82 -17.59 -0.40 -5.20
C ALA A 82 -17.18 0.53 -4.05
N GLY A 83 -17.06 1.83 -4.35
CA GLY A 83 -16.79 2.88 -3.39
C GLY A 83 -17.81 3.99 -3.56
N ARG A 84 -18.61 4.25 -2.51
CA ARG A 84 -19.56 5.36 -2.46
C ARG A 84 -19.08 6.40 -1.44
N LEU A 85 -19.54 7.64 -1.61
CA LEU A 85 -19.18 8.74 -0.70
C LEU A 85 -19.83 8.59 0.67
N HIS A 86 -20.93 7.88 0.73
CA HIS A 86 -21.68 7.62 1.95
C HIS A 86 -21.79 6.11 2.17
N ILE A 87 -21.80 5.73 3.45
CA ILE A 87 -22.08 4.37 3.90
C ILE A 87 -23.59 4.18 3.75
N ASP A 88 -24.01 3.42 2.74
CA ASP A 88 -25.40 3.04 2.54
C ASP A 88 -25.61 1.53 2.80
N GLU A 89 -26.84 1.14 3.06
CA GLU A 89 -27.18 -0.25 3.37
C GLU A 89 -26.86 -1.21 2.22
N GLU A 90 -27.14 -0.82 0.98
CA GLU A 90 -26.90 -1.66 -0.20
C GLU A 90 -25.41 -2.00 -0.36
N LEU A 91 -24.53 -0.98 -0.20
CA LEU A 91 -23.09 -1.19 -0.25
C LEU A 91 -22.63 -2.12 0.88
N MET A 92 -23.12 -1.92 2.09
CA MET A 92 -22.73 -2.73 3.24
C MET A 92 -23.20 -4.17 3.10
N ASP A 93 -24.40 -4.40 2.59
CA ASP A 93 -24.91 -5.75 2.31
C ASP A 93 -24.08 -6.44 1.21
N GLU A 94 -23.73 -5.73 0.14
CA GLU A 94 -22.87 -6.26 -0.91
C GLU A 94 -21.50 -6.67 -0.37
N LEU A 95 -20.85 -5.79 0.40
CA LEU A 95 -19.53 -6.06 0.99
C LEU A 95 -19.58 -7.21 1.99
N ASN A 96 -20.63 -7.29 2.81
CA ASN A 96 -20.85 -8.43 3.71
C ASN A 96 -21.03 -9.73 2.94
N ASN A 97 -21.81 -9.73 1.87
CA ASN A 97 -22.02 -10.91 1.03
C ASN A 97 -20.71 -11.36 0.37
N ILE A 98 -19.88 -10.44 -0.13
CA ILE A 98 -18.54 -10.76 -0.65
C ILE A 98 -17.70 -11.38 0.47
N ASN A 99 -17.66 -10.74 1.64
CA ASN A 99 -16.86 -11.18 2.80
C ASN A 99 -17.25 -12.60 3.24
N GLU A 100 -18.54 -12.91 3.32
CA GLU A 100 -19.02 -14.23 3.70
C GLU A 100 -18.72 -15.32 2.65
N LYS A 101 -18.82 -14.99 1.37
CA LYS A 101 -18.61 -15.94 0.28
C LYS A 101 -17.15 -16.20 -0.03
N VAL A 102 -16.33 -15.15 0.02
CA VAL A 102 -14.91 -15.22 -0.34
C VAL A 102 -14.04 -15.55 0.88
N LYS A 103 -14.45 -15.11 2.08
CA LYS A 103 -13.67 -15.24 3.35
C LYS A 103 -12.25 -14.73 3.17
N PRO A 104 -12.07 -13.44 2.85
CA PRO A 104 -10.76 -12.88 2.57
C PRO A 104 -9.88 -12.92 3.82
N ASP A 105 -8.56 -13.06 3.64
CA ASP A 105 -7.59 -12.97 4.72
C ASP A 105 -7.48 -11.53 5.26
N GLU A 106 -7.73 -10.54 4.40
CA GLU A 106 -7.65 -9.12 4.73
C GLU A 106 -8.85 -8.34 4.18
N VAL A 107 -9.43 -7.50 5.02
CA VAL A 107 -10.44 -6.50 4.67
C VAL A 107 -9.87 -5.13 4.98
N LEU A 108 -9.44 -4.41 3.93
CA LEU A 108 -8.69 -3.17 4.04
C LEU A 108 -9.55 -1.98 3.59
N LEU A 109 -9.67 -0.98 4.45
CA LEU A 109 -10.36 0.26 4.13
C LEU A 109 -9.37 1.31 3.64
N VAL A 110 -9.62 1.88 2.46
CA VAL A 110 -8.79 2.94 1.86
C VAL A 110 -9.40 4.31 2.18
N ILE A 111 -8.64 5.15 2.86
CA ILE A 111 -9.06 6.45 3.36
C ILE A 111 -8.12 7.54 2.88
N ASP A 112 -8.69 8.68 2.51
CA ASP A 112 -7.97 9.91 2.23
C ASP A 112 -7.56 10.56 3.56
N SER A 113 -6.26 10.71 3.82
CA SER A 113 -5.76 11.31 5.07
C SER A 113 -6.17 12.78 5.23
N MET A 114 -6.52 13.44 4.12
CA MET A 114 -6.94 14.84 4.14
C MET A 114 -8.39 15.05 4.63
N THR A 115 -9.16 13.98 4.84
CA THR A 115 -10.53 14.08 5.36
C THR A 115 -10.58 14.39 6.86
N GLY A 116 -9.44 14.37 7.54
CA GLY A 116 -9.34 14.76 8.95
C GLY A 116 -10.21 13.90 9.86
N GLN A 117 -11.03 14.55 10.71
CA GLN A 117 -11.89 13.87 11.70
C GLN A 117 -12.91 12.93 11.05
N ASP A 118 -13.38 13.23 9.83
CA ASP A 118 -14.35 12.38 9.13
C ASP A 118 -13.79 10.98 8.83
N ALA A 119 -12.47 10.86 8.68
CA ALA A 119 -11.83 9.56 8.50
C ALA A 119 -12.13 8.59 9.65
N ILE A 120 -12.18 9.08 10.88
CA ILE A 120 -12.46 8.27 12.08
C ILE A 120 -13.89 7.74 12.02
N ASN A 121 -14.86 8.61 11.75
CA ASN A 121 -16.27 8.24 11.65
C ASN A 121 -16.48 7.19 10.54
N VAL A 122 -15.80 7.33 9.41
CA VAL A 122 -15.86 6.38 8.30
C VAL A 122 -15.29 5.03 8.73
N ILE A 123 -14.12 4.99 9.37
CA ILE A 123 -13.51 3.75 9.86
C ILE A 123 -14.44 3.03 10.85
N GLU A 124 -14.96 3.74 11.83
CA GLU A 124 -15.86 3.16 12.83
C GLU A 124 -17.13 2.62 12.18
N GLY A 125 -17.73 3.37 11.25
CA GLY A 125 -18.91 2.95 10.51
C GLY A 125 -18.69 1.66 9.70
N PHE A 126 -17.56 1.53 8.99
CA PHE A 126 -17.22 0.31 8.28
C PHE A 126 -16.84 -0.82 9.23
N ASN A 127 -16.04 -0.55 10.26
CA ASN A 127 -15.55 -1.57 11.18
C ASN A 127 -16.67 -2.21 12.01
N SER A 128 -17.73 -1.46 12.34
CA SER A 128 -18.89 -1.98 13.05
C SER A 128 -19.65 -3.06 12.24
N ARG A 129 -19.50 -3.09 10.93
CA ARG A 129 -20.22 -4.00 10.02
C ARG A 129 -19.37 -5.05 9.33
N LEU A 130 -18.10 -4.73 9.01
CA LEU A 130 -17.23 -5.57 8.18
C LEU A 130 -16.06 -6.19 8.92
N SER A 131 -15.82 -5.86 10.18
CA SER A 131 -14.64 -6.34 10.92
C SER A 131 -13.35 -6.11 10.14
N LEU A 132 -12.99 -4.85 9.95
CA LEU A 132 -11.81 -4.46 9.19
C LEU A 132 -10.54 -5.04 9.80
N THR A 133 -9.66 -5.58 8.96
CA THR A 133 -8.33 -6.05 9.39
C THR A 133 -7.27 -4.96 9.31
N GLY A 134 -7.53 -3.88 8.60
CA GLY A 134 -6.62 -2.75 8.50
C GLY A 134 -7.17 -1.59 7.71
N ALA A 135 -6.45 -0.47 7.78
CA ALA A 135 -6.68 0.73 7.00
C ALA A 135 -5.45 1.11 6.18
N ILE A 136 -5.70 1.76 5.05
CA ILE A 136 -4.67 2.33 4.18
C ILE A 136 -4.95 3.83 4.07
N LEU A 137 -3.98 4.65 4.43
CA LEU A 137 -4.08 6.09 4.33
C LEU A 137 -3.46 6.56 3.01
N THR A 138 -4.23 7.24 2.19
CA THR A 138 -3.76 7.85 0.94
C THR A 138 -3.48 9.33 1.12
N LYS A 139 -2.72 9.92 0.20
CA LYS A 139 -2.39 11.35 0.14
C LYS A 139 -1.67 11.89 1.39
N LEU A 140 -0.84 11.05 1.99
CA LEU A 140 -0.06 11.46 3.17
C LEU A 140 1.07 12.45 2.83
N ASP A 141 1.40 12.59 1.55
CA ASP A 141 2.27 13.65 1.02
C ASP A 141 1.73 15.06 1.30
N GLY A 142 0.42 15.23 1.43
CA GLY A 142 -0.23 16.47 1.87
C GLY A 142 -0.22 16.69 3.40
N ASP A 143 0.02 15.64 4.19
CA ASP A 143 0.10 15.71 5.65
C ASP A 143 1.57 15.65 6.11
N THR A 144 2.22 16.80 6.09
CA THR A 144 3.67 16.93 6.39
C THR A 144 4.06 16.42 7.78
N ARG A 145 3.11 16.27 8.70
CA ARG A 145 3.36 15.85 10.09
C ARG A 145 2.76 14.47 10.44
N GLY A 146 1.97 13.85 9.55
CA GLY A 146 1.35 12.56 9.83
C GLY A 146 0.32 12.55 10.95
N GLY A 147 -0.26 13.70 11.27
CA GLY A 147 -1.22 13.86 12.38
C GLY A 147 -2.47 13.01 12.20
N ALA A 148 -2.96 12.87 10.96
CA ALA A 148 -4.10 12.00 10.65
C ALA A 148 -3.83 10.54 11.03
N ALA A 149 -2.63 10.02 10.72
CA ALA A 149 -2.25 8.64 11.03
C ALA A 149 -2.25 8.37 12.54
N LEU A 150 -1.70 9.30 13.34
CA LEU A 150 -1.71 9.17 14.79
C LEU A 150 -3.12 9.21 15.37
N SER A 151 -3.94 10.17 14.92
CA SER A 151 -5.32 10.30 15.40
C SER A 151 -6.14 9.05 15.10
N ILE A 152 -6.04 8.51 13.89
CA ILE A 152 -6.71 7.28 13.50
C ILE A 152 -6.23 6.11 14.35
N ARG A 153 -4.93 5.95 14.51
CA ARG A 153 -4.36 4.85 15.32
C ARG A 153 -4.78 4.93 16.79
N HIS A 154 -4.91 6.13 17.33
CA HIS A 154 -5.28 6.36 18.73
C HIS A 154 -6.78 6.19 18.98
N LEU A 155 -7.61 6.67 18.05
CA LEU A 155 -9.07 6.74 18.23
C LEU A 155 -9.81 5.54 17.68
N THR A 156 -9.19 4.75 16.78
CA THR A 156 -9.79 3.52 16.25
C THR A 156 -8.94 2.32 16.63
N ASN A 157 -9.56 1.16 16.79
CA ASN A 157 -8.84 -0.10 17.00
C ASN A 157 -8.38 -0.76 15.70
N VAL A 158 -8.55 -0.09 14.57
CA VAL A 158 -8.16 -0.60 13.25
C VAL A 158 -6.70 -0.26 12.97
N PRO A 159 -5.82 -1.25 12.73
CA PRO A 159 -4.42 -0.99 12.45
C PRO A 159 -4.25 -0.34 11.08
N ILE A 160 -3.35 0.64 10.98
CA ILE A 160 -2.90 1.16 9.69
C ILE A 160 -1.84 0.20 9.16
N LYS A 161 -2.02 -0.30 7.93
CA LYS A 161 -1.08 -1.25 7.30
C LYS A 161 -0.19 -0.59 6.27
N PHE A 162 -0.73 0.34 5.49
CA PHE A 162 0.00 1.04 4.44
C PHE A 162 -0.32 2.53 4.42
N ILE A 163 0.62 3.31 3.88
CA ILE A 163 0.47 4.74 3.62
C ILE A 163 0.86 5.06 2.19
N GLY A 164 0.04 5.90 1.53
CA GLY A 164 0.33 6.45 0.22
C GLY A 164 1.08 7.76 0.39
N VAL A 165 2.34 7.78 -0.06
CA VAL A 165 3.28 8.90 0.11
C VAL A 165 3.51 9.70 -1.16
N SER A 166 2.97 9.25 -2.29
CA SER A 166 2.97 9.97 -3.56
C SER A 166 1.90 9.43 -4.51
N GLU A 167 1.61 10.14 -5.60
CA GLU A 167 0.68 9.69 -6.65
C GLU A 167 1.26 8.57 -7.52
N LYS A 168 2.58 8.38 -7.56
CA LYS A 168 3.25 7.37 -8.36
C LYS A 168 2.86 5.95 -7.93
N LEU A 169 2.93 4.99 -8.87
CA LEU A 169 2.54 3.59 -8.62
C LEU A 169 3.50 2.82 -7.67
N ASP A 170 4.65 3.37 -7.37
CA ASP A 170 5.58 2.91 -6.33
C ASP A 170 5.45 3.68 -5.01
N GLY A 171 4.57 4.70 -4.96
CA GLY A 171 4.34 5.54 -3.80
C GLY A 171 3.43 4.92 -2.74
N LEU A 172 3.65 3.66 -2.35
CA LEU A 172 2.99 2.98 -1.24
C LEU A 172 4.06 2.39 -0.33
N GLU A 173 3.95 2.70 0.96
CA GLU A 173 4.87 2.21 1.99
C GLU A 173 4.10 1.45 3.06
N GLU A 174 4.75 0.44 3.66
CA GLU A 174 4.24 -0.20 4.87
C GLU A 174 4.28 0.80 6.04
N PHE A 175 3.26 0.76 6.88
CA PHE A 175 3.16 1.66 8.02
C PHE A 175 3.95 1.13 9.21
N TYR A 176 4.93 1.90 9.66
CA TYR A 176 5.71 1.62 10.87
C TYR A 176 5.48 2.75 11.88
N PRO A 177 4.79 2.49 13.02
CA PRO A 177 4.47 3.51 14.02
C PRO A 177 5.69 4.30 14.51
N ASP A 178 6.80 3.61 14.76
CA ASP A 178 8.04 4.23 15.28
C ASP A 178 8.64 5.22 14.27
N ARG A 179 8.64 4.87 12.97
CA ARG A 179 9.10 5.77 11.91
C ARG A 179 8.21 7.00 11.79
N MET A 180 6.90 6.80 11.91
CA MET A 180 5.95 7.90 11.86
C MET A 180 6.14 8.84 13.06
N ALA A 181 6.31 8.30 14.27
CA ALA A 181 6.60 9.09 15.47
C ALA A 181 7.88 9.92 15.30
N THR A 182 8.95 9.32 14.79
CA THR A 182 10.23 10.00 14.50
C THR A 182 10.05 11.13 13.49
N ARG A 183 9.25 10.91 12.43
CA ARG A 183 8.93 11.93 11.41
C ARG A 183 8.17 13.11 12.00
N ILE A 184 7.17 12.84 12.85
CA ILE A 184 6.35 13.86 13.52
C ILE A 184 7.18 14.71 14.47
N LEU A 185 8.13 14.10 15.18
CA LEU A 185 9.04 14.79 16.09
C LEU A 185 10.13 15.59 15.36
N GLY A 186 10.15 15.58 14.02
CA GLY A 186 11.14 16.31 13.22
C GLY A 186 12.54 15.69 13.25
N MET A 187 12.66 14.45 13.72
CA MET A 187 13.96 13.75 13.82
C MET A 187 14.40 13.10 12.50
N GLY A 188 13.57 13.18 11.45
CA GLY A 188 13.81 12.52 10.17
C GLY A 188 13.64 10.99 10.24
N ASP A 189 13.48 10.35 9.10
CA ASP A 189 13.41 8.89 9.04
C ASP A 189 14.82 8.31 8.82
N ILE A 190 15.60 8.23 9.91
CA ILE A 190 16.96 7.67 9.89
C ILE A 190 16.95 6.22 9.39
N MET A 191 15.91 5.45 9.70
CA MET A 191 15.83 4.05 9.29
C MET A 191 15.58 3.90 7.79
N SER A 192 14.74 4.77 7.17
CA SER A 192 14.59 4.74 5.70
C SER A 192 15.86 5.16 4.97
N ILE A 193 16.66 6.04 5.55
CA ILE A 193 17.98 6.40 5.00
C ILE A 193 18.93 5.22 5.09
N VAL A 194 18.93 4.50 6.21
CA VAL A 194 19.75 3.28 6.40
C VAL A 194 19.32 2.18 5.42
N GLU A 195 18.03 1.90 5.28
CA GLU A 195 17.53 0.89 4.33
C GLU A 195 17.82 1.25 2.86
N LYS A 196 17.69 2.53 2.50
CA LYS A 196 18.09 2.99 1.16
C LYS A 196 19.61 2.88 0.96
N ALA A 197 20.38 3.16 1.98
CA ALA A 197 21.81 2.98 1.95
C ALA A 197 22.19 1.49 1.83
N GLU A 198 21.57 0.61 2.59
CA GLU A 198 21.77 -0.85 2.50
C GLU A 198 21.37 -1.42 1.13
N SER A 199 20.32 -0.88 0.49
CA SER A 199 19.90 -1.34 -0.84
C SER A 199 20.81 -0.90 -2.01
N VAL A 200 21.68 0.07 -1.78
CA VAL A 200 22.57 0.66 -2.80
C VAL A 200 24.04 0.31 -2.54
N ILE A 201 24.39 -0.05 -1.32
CA ILE A 201 25.75 -0.45 -0.95
C ILE A 201 25.91 -1.94 -1.24
N ASP A 202 26.78 -2.25 -2.19
CA ASP A 202 27.23 -3.62 -2.42
C ASP A 202 27.88 -4.13 -1.12
N GLU A 203 27.33 -5.21 -0.53
CA GLU A 203 27.80 -5.75 0.76
C GLU A 203 29.33 -6.00 0.77
N GLU A 204 29.90 -6.36 -0.38
CA GLU A 204 31.35 -6.54 -0.52
C GLU A 204 32.14 -5.23 -0.41
N GLU A 205 31.62 -4.11 -0.94
CA GLU A 205 32.29 -2.81 -0.83
C GLU A 205 32.18 -2.24 0.58
N ALA A 206 31.02 -2.40 1.22
CA ALA A 206 30.81 -2.00 2.63
C ALA A 206 31.75 -2.76 3.57
N MET A 207 31.89 -4.09 3.38
CA MET A 207 32.86 -4.89 4.16
C MET A 207 34.32 -4.50 3.91
N LYS A 208 34.68 -4.15 2.67
CA LYS A 208 36.05 -3.70 2.34
C LYS A 208 36.34 -2.35 3.02
N THR A 209 35.39 -1.42 3.00
CA THR A 209 35.52 -0.10 3.63
C THR A 209 35.59 -0.21 5.16
N ALA A 210 34.75 -1.04 5.78
CA ALA A 210 34.79 -1.32 7.22
C ALA A 210 36.12 -1.96 7.65
N LYS A 211 36.66 -2.91 6.87
CA LYS A 211 37.98 -3.52 7.13
C LYS A 211 39.14 -2.54 6.97
N LYS A 212 39.05 -1.58 6.04
CA LYS A 212 40.02 -0.50 5.90
C LYS A 212 39.99 0.47 7.06
N MET A 213 38.80 0.84 7.53
CA MET A 213 38.61 1.68 8.72
C MET A 213 39.19 1.04 9.98
N GLN A 214 38.91 -0.25 10.24
CA GLN A 214 39.45 -1.00 11.37
C GLN A 214 41.00 -1.09 11.37
N LYS A 215 41.61 -1.09 10.18
CA LYS A 215 43.07 -1.19 10.02
C LYS A 215 43.78 0.18 9.99
N GLY A 216 43.06 1.29 10.21
CA GLY A 216 43.60 2.65 10.13
C GLY A 216 44.15 3.05 8.74
N LYS A 217 43.68 2.37 7.67
CA LYS A 217 44.09 2.59 6.29
C LYS A 217 43.02 3.27 5.43
N PHE A 218 42.07 3.95 6.08
CA PHE A 218 41.03 4.72 5.41
C PHE A 218 41.62 6.06 5.00
N ASP A 219 41.71 6.31 3.72
CA ASP A 219 42.31 7.54 3.18
C ASP A 219 41.27 8.50 2.59
N LEU A 220 41.74 9.64 2.07
CA LEU A 220 40.90 10.70 1.53
C LEU A 220 40.17 10.27 0.25
N GLU A 221 40.73 9.35 -0.53
CA GLU A 221 40.10 8.79 -1.73
C GLU A 221 38.94 7.85 -1.36
N ASP A 222 39.10 7.03 -0.33
CA ASP A 222 38.05 6.19 0.24
C ASP A 222 36.90 7.04 0.77
N PHE A 223 37.22 8.17 1.42
CA PHE A 223 36.22 9.15 1.90
C PHE A 223 35.47 9.81 0.73
N LEU A 224 36.15 10.25 -0.31
CA LEU A 224 35.52 10.84 -1.51
C LEU A 224 34.66 9.85 -2.27
N SER A 225 35.11 8.58 -2.37
CA SER A 225 34.31 7.50 -2.97
C SER A 225 33.01 7.27 -2.21
N THR A 226 33.07 7.19 -0.88
CA THR A 226 31.91 7.04 -0.01
C THR A 226 30.96 8.23 -0.13
N LEU A 227 31.48 9.46 -0.16
CA LEU A 227 30.68 10.68 -0.38
C LEU A 227 30.00 10.69 -1.76
N ASN A 228 30.66 10.22 -2.80
CA ASN A 228 30.08 10.13 -4.15
C ASN A 228 28.99 9.05 -4.22
N GLN A 229 29.11 7.96 -3.49
CA GLN A 229 28.05 6.94 -3.37
C GLN A 229 26.82 7.53 -2.62
N ILE A 230 27.04 8.26 -1.52
CA ILE A 230 25.97 8.96 -0.78
C ILE A 230 25.29 10.02 -1.67
N LYS A 231 26.05 10.75 -2.50
CA LYS A 231 25.48 11.71 -3.46
C LYS A 231 24.61 11.08 -4.53
N LYS A 232 24.85 9.83 -4.91
CA LYS A 232 24.00 9.07 -5.86
C LYS A 232 22.65 8.65 -5.23
N LEU A 233 22.52 8.72 -3.91
CA LEU A 233 21.29 8.42 -3.19
C LEU A 233 20.25 9.55 -3.31
N GLY A 234 20.62 10.72 -3.85
CA GLY A 234 19.73 11.87 -4.10
C GLY A 234 19.26 12.60 -2.85
N PRO A 235 18.75 13.82 -2.99
CA PRO A 235 18.07 14.51 -1.92
C PRO A 235 16.72 13.88 -1.62
#